data_9453dac712ba958ea02d2c41a68dcc5a
#
_entry.id   9453dac712ba958ea02d2c41a68dcc5a
#
_cell.length_a   1.000
_cell.length_b   1.000
_cell.length_c   1.000
_cell.angle_alpha   90.00
_cell.angle_beta   90.00
_cell.angle_gamma   90.00
#
_symmetry.space_group_name_H-M   'P 1'
#
loop_
_entity.id
_entity.type
_entity.pdbx_description
1 polymer ?
#
loop_
_entity_poly.entity_id
_entity_poly.type
_entity_poly.pdbx_seq_one_letter_code
_entity_poly.pdbx_strand_id
1 'polypeptide(L)'
;MRRKHDMLSCKSKTKAIIAAALAAAVATSSVAVSGCDSEQESTQETGLTFDIADMDLDYSDRDQDASYDDNSATKITLGDTANVDGSGASANGADVTITAAGTYIISGSASDAQVLVECAGDDKVQLVLDNADITCSDGPAIYVKSADKCFVTLAEGSSNNVSDAAGYTLTDDDGSEEPTAALFSNADLTLNGTGSLTVNGNCNNGIGSKDDLVICGGSYTVTAANDGLRGRDCVKVKDGTFEITSTQDAVKSNNDEDTTRGFIKIDGGTWTVNAGDDAFHAETAFILNDGDVTVEQCYEGYEAVQVYLNGGTTYITASDDAINAASGSSSNTQNADDKGRSFSHDDNAGDTDGNQQGDGQTPPEKPSGDAGEADSSSSDGSSSDNSSTDKTADDFTVKNGQVPDNQPNQGGGQGGDQNAGAHGGAGGGMDADSSCLVQINGGSITLDAQGDGIDSNGSLEVCGGKLIIFGPTSGGDGALDYGTTATITGGSVIALGSSGMAQSFSSGSQAFAMVSASGSAGDKVVVLDSSGKKIASVKAAKDFDCAVVSTTTMSDGTSYTLKVAGKSTSFTASCESSQGGMGAGGPGSNGNRNPQESTDSSDSSDNSASGAL
;
A
#
# COMPACT_ATOMS: atom_id res chain seq x y z
N MET A 1 -5.35 39.33 51.23
CA MET A 1 -4.99 40.40 50.27
C MET A 1 -3.89 39.90 49.35
N ARG A 2 -4.19 39.84 48.01
CA ARG A 2 -3.26 39.83 46.83
C ARG A 2 -2.16 38.75 46.90
N ARG A 3 -2.02 37.81 45.92
CA ARG A 3 -2.07 37.88 44.46
C ARG A 3 -2.46 36.52 43.88
N LYS A 4 -3.52 36.48 43.12
CA LYS A 4 -3.74 35.58 41.99
C LYS A 4 -3.49 36.45 40.75
N HIS A 5 -2.60 36.04 39.87
CA HIS A 5 -2.52 36.28 38.43
C HIS A 5 -1.08 35.94 38.03
N ASP A 6 -1.03 34.98 37.14
CA ASP A 6 -0.15 34.86 35.98
C ASP A 6 0.23 33.41 35.75
N MET A 7 -0.68 32.68 35.14
CA MET A 7 -0.38 31.43 34.38
C MET A 7 -1.45 31.25 33.30
N LEU A 8 -1.43 32.15 32.33
CA LEU A 8 -2.21 32.02 31.09
C LEU A 8 -1.49 32.84 30.02
N SER A 9 -0.42 32.32 29.47
CA SER A 9 0.18 32.78 28.21
C SER A 9 1.39 31.94 27.84
N CYS A 10 1.18 30.70 27.39
CA CYS A 10 2.20 29.97 26.66
C CYS A 10 1.61 28.77 25.87
N LYS A 11 0.44 28.95 25.25
CA LYS A 11 -0.13 27.95 24.33
C LYS A 11 -0.49 28.51 22.94
N SER A 12 0.09 29.64 22.56
CA SER A 12 -0.26 30.31 21.30
C SER A 12 0.93 30.63 20.39
N LYS A 13 2.02 29.90 20.46
CA LYS A 13 3.17 30.17 19.58
C LYS A 13 3.70 28.94 18.81
N THR A 14 3.10 27.77 18.95
CA THR A 14 3.54 26.58 18.23
C THR A 14 2.67 26.26 17.02
N LYS A 15 1.50 26.90 16.87
CA LYS A 15 0.65 26.74 15.67
C LYS A 15 0.99 27.64 14.48
N ALA A 16 2.02 28.48 14.58
CA ALA A 16 2.37 29.46 13.55
C ALA A 16 3.63 29.13 12.72
N ILE A 17 4.21 27.96 12.86
CA ILE A 17 5.46 27.60 12.15
C ILE A 17 5.22 26.54 11.06
N ILE A 18 4.09 25.82 11.07
CA ILE A 18 3.79 24.82 10.03
C ILE A 18 3.00 25.43 8.85
N ALA A 19 2.35 26.56 9.03
CA ALA A 19 1.57 27.22 7.97
C ALA A 19 2.36 28.19 7.08
N ALA A 20 3.67 28.29 7.20
CA ALA A 20 4.51 29.27 6.46
C ALA A 20 5.38 28.66 5.35
N ALA A 21 5.31 27.36 5.10
CA ALA A 21 6.08 26.72 4.04
C ALA A 21 5.26 26.36 2.77
N LEU A 22 3.95 26.56 2.77
CA LEU A 22 3.07 26.17 1.65
C LEU A 22 2.49 27.34 0.84
N ALA A 23 2.94 28.58 1.00
CA ALA A 23 2.37 29.74 0.30
C ALA A 23 3.38 30.51 -0.54
N ALA A 24 4.08 29.85 -1.47
CA ALA A 24 4.95 30.55 -2.40
C ALA A 24 5.12 29.86 -3.76
N ALA A 25 4.06 29.50 -4.45
CA ALA A 25 4.12 29.22 -5.89
C ALA A 25 2.74 29.24 -6.56
N VAL A 26 2.02 30.34 -6.55
CA VAL A 26 1.04 30.62 -7.62
C VAL A 26 1.10 32.12 -7.94
N ALA A 27 1.88 32.49 -8.91
CA ALA A 27 1.80 33.81 -9.57
C ALA A 27 1.34 33.58 -11.01
N THR A 28 0.07 33.74 -11.26
CA THR A 28 -0.60 33.72 -12.56
C THR A 28 -0.19 34.88 -13.43
N SER A 29 0.30 34.61 -14.62
CA SER A 29 0.33 35.57 -15.72
C SER A 29 -0.80 35.27 -16.69
N SER A 30 -1.89 36.02 -16.57
CA SER A 30 -2.99 36.03 -17.52
C SER A 30 -2.61 36.85 -18.76
N VAL A 31 -2.51 36.23 -19.92
CA VAL A 31 -2.53 36.89 -21.22
C VAL A 31 -3.89 36.61 -21.85
N ALA A 32 -4.67 37.67 -22.02
CA ALA A 32 -5.92 37.61 -22.74
C ALA A 32 -5.66 37.63 -24.27
N VAL A 33 -6.13 36.59 -24.96
CA VAL A 33 -6.32 36.62 -26.41
C VAL A 33 -7.79 36.34 -26.71
N SER A 34 -8.46 37.32 -27.26
CA SER A 34 -9.83 37.24 -27.74
C SER A 34 -9.89 36.69 -29.18
N GLY A 35 -10.79 35.75 -29.43
CA GLY A 35 -11.20 35.46 -30.80
C GLY A 35 -11.84 34.09 -31.07
N CYS A 36 -13.16 34.13 -31.23
CA CYS A 36 -14.05 33.29 -32.04
C CYS A 36 -14.42 31.86 -31.58
N ASP A 37 -15.73 31.79 -31.39
CA ASP A 37 -16.60 30.64 -31.13
C ASP A 37 -16.36 29.36 -31.95
N SER A 38 -16.30 28.28 -31.26
CA SER A 38 -17.03 27.05 -31.60
C SER A 38 -17.22 26.27 -30.26
N GLU A 39 -18.45 26.21 -29.77
CA GLU A 39 -18.81 25.40 -28.63
C GLU A 39 -18.59 23.92 -28.99
N GLN A 40 -17.53 23.34 -28.42
CA GLN A 40 -17.42 21.93 -28.15
C GLN A 40 -17.35 21.83 -26.62
N GLU A 41 -18.45 21.43 -26.03
CA GLU A 41 -18.45 20.96 -24.64
C GLU A 41 -17.51 19.75 -24.57
N SER A 42 -16.26 20.00 -24.19
CA SER A 42 -15.44 18.98 -23.59
C SER A 42 -15.92 18.84 -22.14
N THR A 43 -16.62 17.78 -21.84
CA THR A 43 -16.75 17.30 -20.46
C THR A 43 -15.35 16.92 -20.01
N GLN A 44 -14.63 17.85 -19.39
CA GLN A 44 -13.51 17.50 -18.53
C GLN A 44 -14.16 16.76 -17.34
N GLU A 45 -13.94 15.48 -17.26
CA GLU A 45 -14.08 14.78 -16.01
C GLU A 45 -13.07 15.41 -15.06
N THR A 46 -13.58 16.12 -14.07
CA THR A 46 -12.75 16.70 -13.00
C THR A 46 -12.40 15.54 -12.09
N GLY A 47 -11.15 15.09 -12.11
CA GLY A 47 -10.62 14.16 -11.12
C GLY A 47 -10.94 14.65 -9.70
N LEU A 48 -11.06 13.71 -8.76
CA LEU A 48 -11.31 14.00 -7.36
C LEU A 48 -10.25 14.99 -6.85
N THR A 49 -10.67 16.20 -6.49
CA THR A 49 -9.78 17.17 -5.84
C THR A 49 -10.04 17.16 -4.35
N PHE A 50 -9.05 16.74 -3.56
CA PHE A 50 -9.08 16.81 -2.11
C PHE A 50 -7.75 17.40 -1.58
N ASP A 51 -7.77 17.89 -0.35
CA ASP A 51 -6.58 18.37 0.34
C ASP A 51 -6.44 17.56 1.65
N ILE A 52 -5.30 16.90 1.84
CA ILE A 52 -5.03 16.17 3.09
C ILE A 52 -5.13 17.05 4.34
N ALA A 53 -5.07 18.38 4.18
CA ALA A 53 -5.27 19.32 5.28
C ALA A 53 -6.72 19.37 5.80
N ASP A 54 -7.68 18.87 5.02
CA ASP A 54 -9.10 18.80 5.40
C ASP A 54 -9.44 17.45 6.09
N MET A 55 -8.52 16.47 6.07
CA MET A 55 -8.69 15.16 6.73
C MET A 55 -8.46 15.27 8.24
N ASP A 56 -9.20 14.48 9.03
CA ASP A 56 -8.94 14.32 10.47
C ASP A 56 -7.80 13.34 10.73
N LEU A 57 -6.57 13.85 10.70
CA LEU A 57 -5.35 13.07 10.91
C LEU A 57 -4.96 12.93 12.40
N ASP A 58 -5.68 13.52 13.33
CA ASP A 58 -5.35 13.54 14.75
C ASP A 58 -5.90 12.29 15.48
N TYR A 59 -5.27 11.94 16.59
CA TYR A 59 -5.77 10.95 17.55
C TYR A 59 -6.36 11.70 18.75
N SER A 60 -7.54 11.30 19.20
CA SER A 60 -8.08 11.85 20.44
C SER A 60 -7.24 11.43 21.66
N ASP A 61 -7.30 12.20 22.75
CA ASP A 61 -6.65 11.82 24.01
C ASP A 61 -7.17 10.45 24.50
N ARG A 62 -8.43 10.11 24.21
CA ARG A 62 -9.07 8.86 24.64
C ARG A 62 -8.63 7.66 23.80
N ASP A 63 -8.31 7.83 22.52
CA ASP A 63 -7.77 6.76 21.69
C ASP A 63 -6.43 6.26 22.23
N GLN A 64 -5.64 7.18 22.77
CA GLN A 64 -4.30 6.94 23.29
C GLN A 64 -4.30 6.50 24.77
N ASP A 65 -5.43 6.57 25.46
CA ASP A 65 -5.57 6.21 26.88
C ASP A 65 -6.12 4.79 27.02
N ALA A 66 -5.23 3.81 27.21
CA ALA A 66 -5.55 2.42 27.48
C ALA A 66 -5.87 2.14 28.97
N SER A 67 -5.91 3.16 29.83
CA SER A 67 -6.16 2.98 31.26
C SER A 67 -7.61 2.58 31.54
N TYR A 68 -7.80 1.80 32.57
CA TYR A 68 -9.10 1.41 33.11
C TYR A 68 -9.04 1.20 34.62
N ASP A 69 -10.21 1.26 35.30
CA ASP A 69 -10.30 1.00 36.74
C ASP A 69 -10.92 -0.38 36.97
N ASP A 70 -10.09 -1.34 37.37
CA ASP A 70 -10.47 -2.72 37.66
C ASP A 70 -11.57 -2.84 38.75
N ASN A 71 -11.69 -1.86 39.64
CA ASN A 71 -12.66 -1.89 40.73
C ASN A 71 -14.07 -1.47 40.30
N SER A 72 -14.17 -0.64 39.28
CA SER A 72 -15.46 -0.14 38.77
C SER A 72 -15.91 -0.87 37.49
N ALA A 73 -15.03 -1.65 36.85
CA ALA A 73 -15.33 -2.41 35.66
C ALA A 73 -16.26 -3.60 35.94
N THR A 74 -17.15 -3.88 35.01
CA THR A 74 -17.90 -5.15 34.98
C THR A 74 -16.98 -6.26 34.49
N LYS A 75 -16.92 -7.36 35.25
CA LYS A 75 -16.07 -8.51 34.90
C LYS A 75 -16.87 -9.60 34.22
N ILE A 76 -16.38 -10.04 33.07
CA ILE A 76 -16.97 -11.08 32.26
C ILE A 76 -15.96 -12.24 32.18
N THR A 77 -16.38 -13.42 32.68
CA THR A 77 -15.58 -14.63 32.54
C THR A 77 -16.26 -15.57 31.55
N LEU A 78 -15.59 -15.80 30.44
CA LEU A 78 -16.05 -16.67 29.36
C LEU A 78 -15.96 -18.13 29.76
N GLY A 79 -16.80 -18.99 29.16
CA GLY A 79 -16.86 -20.42 29.34
C GLY A 79 -18.07 -21.00 28.62
N ASP A 80 -18.39 -22.29 28.81
CA ASP A 80 -19.64 -22.90 28.31
C ASP A 80 -20.90 -22.14 28.75
N THR A 81 -20.78 -21.38 29.81
CA THR A 81 -21.73 -20.38 30.31
C THR A 81 -20.92 -19.22 30.84
N ALA A 82 -21.11 -18.06 30.25
CA ALA A 82 -20.43 -16.86 30.69
C ALA A 82 -20.97 -16.36 32.03
N ASN A 83 -20.08 -15.83 32.87
CA ASN A 83 -20.42 -15.19 34.13
C ASN A 83 -20.18 -13.68 34.05
N VAL A 84 -21.20 -12.90 34.40
CA VAL A 84 -21.14 -11.43 34.46
C VAL A 84 -21.20 -10.99 35.92
N ASP A 85 -20.15 -10.33 36.40
CA ASP A 85 -20.07 -9.74 37.74
C ASP A 85 -20.00 -8.21 37.58
N GLY A 86 -21.15 -7.56 37.71
CA GLY A 86 -21.34 -6.13 37.54
C GLY A 86 -22.68 -5.76 36.89
N SER A 87 -22.70 -4.68 36.16
CA SER A 87 -23.91 -4.16 35.49
C SER A 87 -23.62 -3.75 34.05
N GLY A 88 -24.68 -3.56 33.23
CA GLY A 88 -24.57 -3.12 31.85
C GLY A 88 -24.29 -4.23 30.86
N ALA A 89 -24.13 -5.49 31.32
CA ALA A 89 -24.02 -6.66 30.49
C ALA A 89 -24.87 -7.82 31.02
N SER A 90 -25.20 -8.76 30.16
CA SER A 90 -25.91 -10.01 30.50
C SER A 90 -25.34 -11.16 29.69
N ALA A 91 -25.45 -12.39 30.26
CA ALA A 91 -25.06 -13.62 29.60
C ALA A 91 -26.28 -14.45 29.26
N ASN A 92 -26.26 -15.14 28.10
CA ASN A 92 -27.22 -16.14 27.69
C ASN A 92 -26.45 -17.35 27.16
N GLY A 93 -26.22 -18.35 28.02
CA GLY A 93 -25.28 -19.39 27.71
C GLY A 93 -23.85 -18.87 27.69
N ALA A 94 -23.13 -19.09 26.61
CA ALA A 94 -21.79 -18.56 26.41
C ALA A 94 -21.78 -17.14 25.88
N ASP A 95 -22.88 -16.69 25.22
CA ASP A 95 -22.99 -15.36 24.63
C ASP A 95 -23.13 -14.26 25.69
N VAL A 96 -22.56 -13.12 25.37
CA VAL A 96 -22.60 -11.93 26.21
C VAL A 96 -23.16 -10.75 25.42
N THR A 97 -24.15 -10.06 25.98
CA THR A 97 -24.68 -8.80 25.43
C THR A 97 -24.38 -7.65 26.39
N ILE A 98 -23.72 -6.62 25.87
CA ILE A 98 -23.40 -5.36 26.57
C ILE A 98 -24.37 -4.31 26.07
N THR A 99 -25.10 -3.66 27.02
CA THR A 99 -26.21 -2.73 26.71
C THR A 99 -26.08 -1.36 27.34
N ALA A 100 -24.93 -1.04 27.93
CA ALA A 100 -24.69 0.26 28.53
C ALA A 100 -23.23 0.71 28.40
N ALA A 101 -23.02 2.03 28.44
CA ALA A 101 -21.68 2.61 28.54
C ALA A 101 -20.91 2.06 29.75
N GLY A 102 -19.63 1.84 29.62
CA GLY A 102 -18.79 1.37 30.72
C GLY A 102 -17.53 0.64 30.27
N THR A 103 -16.83 0.11 31.26
CA THR A 103 -15.63 -0.74 31.05
C THR A 103 -15.97 -2.18 31.43
N TYR A 104 -15.64 -3.10 30.51
CA TYR A 104 -15.91 -4.53 30.63
C TYR A 104 -14.61 -5.30 30.48
N ILE A 105 -14.17 -5.98 31.55
CA ILE A 105 -12.97 -6.82 31.52
C ILE A 105 -13.40 -8.23 31.16
N ILE A 106 -12.93 -8.72 30.00
CA ILE A 106 -13.29 -9.99 29.42
C ILE A 106 -12.10 -10.93 29.54
N SER A 107 -12.33 -12.11 30.15
CA SER A 107 -11.30 -13.14 30.36
C SER A 107 -11.88 -14.54 30.20
N GLY A 108 -11.01 -15.55 30.04
CA GLY A 108 -11.41 -16.95 29.91
C GLY A 108 -11.60 -17.34 28.43
N SER A 109 -12.14 -18.51 28.18
CA SER A 109 -12.26 -19.10 26.84
C SER A 109 -13.66 -19.66 26.60
N ALA A 110 -14.20 -19.36 25.42
CA ALA A 110 -15.44 -19.92 24.91
C ALA A 110 -15.25 -20.38 23.46
N SER A 111 -15.58 -21.65 23.20
CA SER A 111 -15.40 -22.25 21.86
C SER A 111 -16.56 -21.98 20.91
N ASP A 112 -17.64 -21.39 21.42
CA ASP A 112 -18.80 -20.96 20.63
C ASP A 112 -19.55 -19.87 21.42
N ALA A 113 -19.14 -18.61 21.20
CA ALA A 113 -19.71 -17.44 21.88
C ALA A 113 -19.52 -16.17 21.07
N GLN A 114 -20.47 -15.26 21.23
CA GLN A 114 -20.38 -13.90 20.71
C GLN A 114 -20.38 -12.88 21.86
N VAL A 115 -19.53 -11.87 21.77
CA VAL A 115 -19.62 -10.64 22.56
C VAL A 115 -20.29 -9.57 21.71
N LEU A 116 -21.58 -9.32 21.97
CA LEU A 116 -22.38 -8.31 21.28
C LEU A 116 -22.43 -7.01 22.10
N VAL A 117 -22.12 -5.89 21.48
CA VAL A 117 -22.31 -4.54 22.04
C VAL A 117 -23.50 -3.90 21.34
N GLU A 118 -24.59 -3.64 22.10
CA GLU A 118 -25.81 -3.01 21.60
C GLU A 118 -26.23 -1.92 22.59
N CYS A 119 -25.52 -0.78 22.51
CA CYS A 119 -25.68 0.36 23.41
C CYS A 119 -26.40 1.52 22.71
N ALA A 120 -26.75 2.56 23.46
CA ALA A 120 -27.28 3.78 22.87
C ALA A 120 -26.20 4.46 21.99
N GLY A 121 -26.64 5.21 20.96
CA GLY A 121 -25.73 5.81 19.98
C GLY A 121 -24.84 6.94 20.51
N ASP A 122 -24.99 7.35 21.79
CA ASP A 122 -24.12 8.30 22.50
C ASP A 122 -23.26 7.63 23.59
N ASP A 123 -23.35 6.30 23.73
CA ASP A 123 -22.60 5.53 24.69
C ASP A 123 -21.20 5.16 24.16
N LYS A 124 -20.20 5.29 25.04
CA LYS A 124 -18.83 4.79 24.79
C LYS A 124 -18.58 3.54 25.62
N VAL A 125 -18.05 2.50 24.97
CA VAL A 125 -17.79 1.21 25.58
C VAL A 125 -16.30 0.90 25.52
N GLN A 126 -15.74 0.38 26.63
CA GLN A 126 -14.37 -0.14 26.65
C GLN A 126 -14.40 -1.65 26.96
N LEU A 127 -13.95 -2.45 26.02
CA LEU A 127 -13.71 -3.88 26.17
C LEU A 127 -12.23 -4.10 26.49
N VAL A 128 -11.94 -4.54 27.69
CA VAL A 128 -10.57 -4.90 28.10
C VAL A 128 -10.40 -6.41 27.92
N LEU A 129 -9.61 -6.82 26.97
CA LEU A 129 -9.29 -8.23 26.74
C LEU A 129 -8.11 -8.64 27.63
N ASP A 130 -8.39 -9.51 28.61
CA ASP A 130 -7.41 -10.02 29.57
C ASP A 130 -7.35 -11.54 29.50
N ASN A 131 -6.58 -12.09 28.57
CA ASN A 131 -6.51 -13.49 28.25
C ASN A 131 -7.90 -14.06 27.85
N ALA A 132 -8.58 -13.33 26.96
CA ALA A 132 -9.85 -13.71 26.35
C ALA A 132 -9.60 -14.53 25.09
N ASP A 133 -10.26 -15.68 25.00
CA ASP A 133 -10.23 -16.56 23.81
C ASP A 133 -11.68 -16.78 23.38
N ILE A 134 -12.06 -16.16 22.26
CA ILE A 134 -13.43 -16.09 21.77
C ILE A 134 -13.49 -16.69 20.36
N THR A 135 -14.22 -17.78 20.23
CA THR A 135 -14.56 -18.34 18.92
C THR A 135 -16.08 -18.32 18.77
N CYS A 136 -16.58 -17.92 17.61
CA CYS A 136 -17.99 -17.92 17.27
C CYS A 136 -18.22 -18.78 16.03
N SER A 137 -19.22 -19.68 16.08
CA SER A 137 -19.47 -20.65 15.00
C SER A 137 -20.48 -20.15 13.95
N ASP A 138 -21.19 -19.05 14.21
CA ASP A 138 -22.28 -18.56 13.36
C ASP A 138 -22.29 -17.03 13.16
N GLY A 139 -21.20 -16.35 13.54
CA GLY A 139 -21.07 -14.90 13.39
C GLY A 139 -19.68 -14.37 13.79
N PRO A 140 -19.52 -13.06 13.92
CA PRO A 140 -18.33 -12.46 14.49
C PRO A 140 -18.18 -12.84 15.96
N ALA A 141 -16.96 -13.03 16.41
CA ALA A 141 -16.69 -13.28 17.82
C ALA A 141 -16.91 -12.03 18.69
N ILE A 142 -16.59 -10.84 18.16
CA ILE A 142 -16.93 -9.54 18.77
C ILE A 142 -17.69 -8.71 17.76
N TYR A 143 -18.92 -8.32 18.11
CA TYR A 143 -19.77 -7.49 17.27
C TYR A 143 -20.23 -6.23 18.00
N VAL A 144 -19.76 -5.07 17.57
CA VAL A 144 -20.25 -3.76 18.02
C VAL A 144 -21.36 -3.33 17.07
N LYS A 145 -22.60 -3.71 17.40
CA LYS A 145 -23.79 -3.40 16.59
C LYS A 145 -24.18 -1.93 16.70
N SER A 146 -24.09 -1.36 17.91
CA SER A 146 -24.36 0.06 18.14
C SER A 146 -23.63 0.61 19.38
N ALA A 147 -22.99 1.76 19.20
CA ALA A 147 -22.38 2.61 20.22
C ALA A 147 -22.03 3.96 19.57
N ASP A 148 -21.57 4.95 20.32
CA ASP A 148 -20.87 6.11 19.76
C ASP A 148 -19.43 5.72 19.35
N LYS A 149 -18.75 4.97 20.23
CA LYS A 149 -17.39 4.46 19.99
C LYS A 149 -17.08 3.27 20.88
N CYS A 150 -16.41 2.27 20.32
CA CYS A 150 -15.87 1.13 21.07
C CYS A 150 -14.35 1.19 21.16
N PHE A 151 -13.82 0.99 22.37
CA PHE A 151 -12.40 0.85 22.64
C PHE A 151 -12.11 -0.61 23.01
N VAL A 152 -11.25 -1.28 22.26
CA VAL A 152 -10.74 -2.61 22.58
C VAL A 152 -9.34 -2.45 23.14
N THR A 153 -9.20 -2.64 24.45
CA THR A 153 -7.93 -2.47 25.16
C THR A 153 -7.30 -3.84 25.42
N LEU A 154 -6.11 -4.07 24.91
CA LEU A 154 -5.34 -5.28 25.19
C LEU A 154 -4.60 -5.09 26.51
N ALA A 155 -5.02 -5.83 27.56
CA ALA A 155 -4.42 -5.73 28.89
C ALA A 155 -2.91 -6.04 28.84
N GLU A 156 -2.14 -5.39 29.70
CA GLU A 156 -0.69 -5.60 29.74
C GLU A 156 -0.33 -7.06 29.98
N GLY A 157 0.47 -7.65 29.09
CA GLY A 157 0.92 -9.04 29.18
C GLY A 157 -0.15 -10.09 28.85
N SER A 158 -1.34 -9.69 28.43
CA SER A 158 -2.38 -10.62 27.99
C SER A 158 -2.10 -11.17 26.59
N SER A 159 -2.62 -12.38 26.35
CA SER A 159 -2.66 -13.00 25.03
C SER A 159 -4.11 -13.37 24.73
N ASN A 160 -4.67 -12.75 23.70
CA ASN A 160 -6.07 -12.84 23.36
C ASN A 160 -6.24 -13.49 21.98
N ASN A 161 -7.37 -14.14 21.76
CA ASN A 161 -7.75 -14.73 20.48
C ASN A 161 -9.20 -14.39 20.14
N VAL A 162 -9.44 -14.05 18.88
CA VAL A 162 -10.75 -13.78 18.30
C VAL A 162 -10.85 -14.51 16.98
N SER A 163 -11.85 -15.38 16.83
CA SER A 163 -12.05 -16.20 15.63
C SER A 163 -13.52 -16.31 15.28
N ASP A 164 -13.87 -16.08 14.03
CA ASP A 164 -15.21 -16.31 13.50
C ASP A 164 -15.32 -17.67 12.80
N ALA A 165 -16.52 -17.99 12.30
CA ALA A 165 -16.79 -19.18 11.50
C ALA A 165 -16.29 -19.00 10.06
N ALA A 166 -16.00 -20.13 9.38
CA ALA A 166 -15.57 -20.12 7.98
C ALA A 166 -16.69 -19.77 6.97
N GLY A 167 -17.90 -19.55 7.40
CA GLY A 167 -19.00 -19.15 6.54
C GLY A 167 -20.29 -18.89 7.33
N TYR A 168 -20.72 -17.65 7.31
CA TYR A 168 -21.99 -17.18 7.81
C TYR A 168 -22.43 -16.00 6.95
N THR A 169 -23.75 -15.77 6.90
CA THR A 169 -24.29 -14.54 6.32
C THR A 169 -25.25 -13.97 7.34
N LEU A 170 -24.95 -12.80 7.83
CA LEU A 170 -25.87 -11.98 8.62
C LEU A 170 -26.32 -10.82 7.76
N THR A 171 -27.56 -10.37 7.99
CA THR A 171 -28.11 -9.21 7.30
C THR A 171 -28.51 -8.22 8.37
N ASP A 172 -27.93 -7.02 8.34
CA ASP A 172 -28.29 -5.94 9.23
C ASP A 172 -29.73 -5.44 8.99
N ASP A 173 -30.23 -4.62 9.91
CA ASP A 173 -31.60 -4.08 9.87
C ASP A 173 -31.89 -3.23 8.61
N ASP A 174 -30.85 -2.69 7.97
CA ASP A 174 -30.91 -1.96 6.70
C ASP A 174 -30.84 -2.86 5.45
N GLY A 175 -30.62 -4.16 5.64
CA GLY A 175 -30.52 -5.14 4.56
C GLY A 175 -29.13 -5.29 3.96
N SER A 176 -28.09 -4.66 4.54
CA SER A 176 -26.70 -4.89 4.15
C SER A 176 -26.24 -6.27 4.59
N GLU A 177 -25.32 -6.89 3.83
CA GLU A 177 -24.70 -8.17 4.17
C GLU A 177 -23.56 -7.96 5.18
N GLU A 178 -23.90 -7.65 6.42
CA GLU A 178 -22.99 -7.38 7.52
C GLU A 178 -23.41 -8.12 8.79
N PRO A 179 -22.50 -8.35 9.72
CA PRO A 179 -21.09 -7.94 9.83
C PRO A 179 -20.12 -8.74 8.94
N THR A 180 -18.98 -8.13 8.59
CA THR A 180 -18.00 -8.68 7.64
C THR A 180 -16.61 -8.91 8.23
N ALA A 181 -16.46 -9.06 9.55
CA ALA A 181 -15.17 -9.31 10.18
C ALA A 181 -15.31 -10.13 11.46
N ALA A 182 -14.25 -10.82 11.88
CA ALA A 182 -14.22 -11.57 13.14
C ALA A 182 -14.35 -10.65 14.37
N LEU A 183 -13.76 -9.44 14.32
CA LEU A 183 -14.03 -8.31 15.19
C LEU A 183 -14.62 -7.20 14.33
N PHE A 184 -15.90 -6.94 14.46
CA PHE A 184 -16.62 -6.00 13.60
C PHE A 184 -17.32 -4.90 14.40
N SER A 185 -17.27 -3.67 13.88
CA SER A 185 -17.93 -2.50 14.48
C SER A 185 -18.71 -1.71 13.44
N ASN A 186 -19.96 -1.37 13.75
CA ASN A 186 -20.77 -0.38 13.03
C ASN A 186 -20.50 1.06 13.48
N ALA A 187 -19.64 1.25 14.48
CA ALA A 187 -19.27 2.53 15.05
C ALA A 187 -17.76 2.70 15.04
N ASP A 188 -17.27 3.87 15.36
CA ASP A 188 -15.84 4.11 15.58
C ASP A 188 -15.20 3.02 16.44
N LEU A 189 -14.10 2.48 16.00
CA LEU A 189 -13.35 1.43 16.69
C LEU A 189 -11.92 1.87 16.99
N THR A 190 -11.54 1.83 18.27
CA THR A 190 -10.15 2.03 18.67
C THR A 190 -9.58 0.78 19.32
N LEU A 191 -8.41 0.35 18.86
CA LEU A 191 -7.60 -0.69 19.51
C LEU A 191 -6.40 -0.05 20.20
N ASN A 192 -6.17 -0.39 21.47
CA ASN A 192 -5.03 0.14 22.23
C ASN A 192 -4.56 -0.86 23.30
N GLY A 193 -3.58 -0.47 24.11
CA GLY A 193 -2.98 -1.32 25.13
C GLY A 193 -1.65 -1.91 24.67
N THR A 194 -1.15 -2.90 25.43
CA THR A 194 0.20 -3.49 25.20
C THR A 194 0.19 -5.02 25.17
N GLY A 195 -0.98 -5.64 25.28
CA GLY A 195 -1.15 -7.08 25.10
C GLY A 195 -1.07 -7.51 23.65
N SER A 196 -1.36 -8.79 23.40
CA SER A 196 -1.42 -9.37 22.05
C SER A 196 -2.83 -9.84 21.70
N LEU A 197 -3.15 -9.77 20.41
CA LEU A 197 -4.41 -10.25 19.85
C LEU A 197 -4.13 -11.04 18.56
N THR A 198 -4.53 -12.32 18.57
CA THR A 198 -4.62 -13.13 17.36
C THR A 198 -6.04 -13.03 16.82
N VAL A 199 -6.17 -12.74 15.53
CA VAL A 199 -7.47 -12.64 14.83
C VAL A 199 -7.50 -13.59 13.66
N ASN A 200 -8.54 -14.41 13.60
CA ASN A 200 -8.80 -15.30 12.47
C ASN A 200 -10.15 -14.92 11.85
N GLY A 201 -10.11 -14.12 10.79
CA GLY A 201 -11.25 -13.77 9.94
C GLY A 201 -11.47 -14.87 8.90
N ASN A 202 -12.13 -15.96 9.30
CA ASN A 202 -12.26 -17.15 8.46
C ASN A 202 -13.36 -16.97 7.39
N CYS A 203 -14.32 -16.09 7.63
CA CYS A 203 -15.40 -15.80 6.68
C CYS A 203 -15.04 -14.68 5.71
N ASN A 204 -14.50 -13.59 6.24
CA ASN A 204 -14.23 -12.39 5.47
C ASN A 204 -13.02 -11.64 6.09
N ASN A 205 -13.21 -10.42 6.61
CA ASN A 205 -12.11 -9.60 7.14
C ASN A 205 -11.66 -10.05 8.55
N GLY A 206 -10.46 -9.67 8.94
CA GLY A 206 -9.98 -9.88 10.29
C GLY A 206 -10.62 -8.91 11.28
N ILE A 207 -10.31 -7.62 11.16
CA ILE A 207 -10.84 -6.52 11.97
C ILE A 207 -11.47 -5.49 11.04
N GLY A 208 -12.73 -5.12 11.30
CA GLY A 208 -13.49 -4.19 10.46
C GLY A 208 -14.23 -3.12 11.25
N SER A 209 -14.25 -1.89 10.74
CA SER A 209 -15.12 -0.80 11.17
C SER A 209 -15.84 -0.18 9.98
N LYS A 210 -17.13 0.12 10.12
CA LYS A 210 -17.91 0.91 9.13
C LYS A 210 -17.58 2.40 9.17
N ASP A 211 -16.93 2.85 10.24
CA ASP A 211 -16.47 4.21 10.43
C ASP A 211 -14.93 4.21 10.57
N ASP A 212 -14.37 4.93 11.54
CA ASP A 212 -12.93 4.99 11.79
C ASP A 212 -12.40 3.68 12.43
N LEU A 213 -11.25 3.21 11.95
CA LEU A 213 -10.42 2.23 12.63
C LEU A 213 -9.13 2.90 13.13
N VAL A 214 -8.97 3.01 14.45
CA VAL A 214 -7.81 3.65 15.08
C VAL A 214 -7.03 2.63 15.90
N ILE A 215 -5.71 2.53 15.70
CA ILE A 215 -4.84 1.63 16.46
C ILE A 215 -3.71 2.42 17.11
N CYS A 216 -3.64 2.39 18.44
CA CYS A 216 -2.66 3.18 19.22
C CYS A 216 -1.60 2.34 19.95
N GLY A 217 -1.54 1.04 19.69
CA GLY A 217 -0.57 0.12 20.28
C GLY A 217 -1.08 -1.31 20.31
N GLY A 218 -0.29 -2.23 20.83
CA GLY A 218 -0.60 -3.66 20.87
C GLY A 218 0.22 -4.49 19.88
N SER A 219 0.03 -5.82 19.94
CA SER A 219 0.66 -6.76 19.02
C SER A 219 -0.40 -7.61 18.36
N TYR A 220 -0.46 -7.61 17.04
CA TYR A 220 -1.54 -8.22 16.26
C TYR A 220 -0.97 -9.28 15.31
N THR A 221 -1.56 -10.47 15.34
CA THR A 221 -1.38 -11.50 14.31
C THR A 221 -2.74 -11.72 13.67
N VAL A 222 -2.90 -11.29 12.42
CA VAL A 222 -4.19 -11.33 11.72
C VAL A 222 -4.08 -12.25 10.52
N THR A 223 -5.02 -13.18 10.41
CA THR A 223 -5.24 -14.01 9.22
C THR A 223 -6.66 -13.77 8.74
N ALA A 224 -6.84 -13.43 7.47
CA ALA A 224 -8.16 -13.10 6.93
C ALA A 224 -8.42 -13.77 5.58
N ALA A 225 -9.67 -14.21 5.39
CA ALA A 225 -10.15 -14.73 4.11
C ALA A 225 -10.41 -13.64 3.07
N ASN A 226 -10.44 -12.37 3.49
CA ASN A 226 -10.53 -11.18 2.68
C ASN A 226 -9.49 -10.15 3.20
N ASP A 227 -9.91 -8.96 3.66
CA ASP A 227 -9.00 -7.93 4.14
C ASP A 227 -8.53 -8.19 5.59
N GLY A 228 -7.28 -7.85 5.89
CA GLY A 228 -6.74 -7.98 7.23
C GLY A 228 -7.36 -6.98 8.21
N LEU A 229 -7.15 -5.69 7.95
CA LEU A 229 -7.67 -4.55 8.70
C LEU A 229 -8.46 -3.66 7.75
N ARG A 230 -9.70 -3.33 8.11
CA ARG A 230 -10.55 -2.47 7.29
C ARG A 230 -11.23 -1.37 8.12
N GLY A 231 -11.02 -0.12 7.75
CA GLY A 231 -11.76 1.03 8.26
C GLY A 231 -12.38 1.77 7.09
N ARG A 232 -13.72 1.85 7.02
CA ARG A 232 -14.35 2.47 5.85
C ARG A 232 -13.93 3.94 5.72
N ASP A 233 -14.04 4.70 6.80
CA ASP A 233 -13.77 6.13 6.77
C ASP A 233 -12.27 6.44 6.85
N CYS A 234 -11.55 5.74 7.72
CA CYS A 234 -10.10 5.78 7.74
C CYS A 234 -9.49 4.61 8.52
N VAL A 235 -8.20 4.36 8.27
CA VAL A 235 -7.34 3.56 9.14
C VAL A 235 -6.21 4.44 9.65
N LYS A 236 -6.19 4.72 10.96
CA LYS A 236 -5.12 5.51 11.62
C LYS A 236 -4.33 4.63 12.58
N VAL A 237 -3.04 4.47 12.36
CA VAL A 237 -2.17 3.66 13.21
C VAL A 237 -1.05 4.51 13.78
N LYS A 238 -1.04 4.62 15.11
CA LYS A 238 -0.02 5.38 15.83
C LYS A 238 1.24 4.56 16.10
N ASP A 239 1.06 3.32 16.53
CA ASP A 239 2.14 2.38 16.89
C ASP A 239 1.55 0.97 17.03
N GLY A 240 2.40 -0.06 17.01
CA GLY A 240 2.02 -1.46 17.22
C GLY A 240 2.99 -2.42 16.53
N THR A 241 2.73 -3.71 16.70
CA THR A 241 3.41 -4.76 15.95
C THR A 241 2.37 -5.58 15.18
N PHE A 242 2.57 -5.73 13.89
CA PHE A 242 1.59 -6.32 13.00
C PHE A 242 2.23 -7.44 12.17
N GLU A 243 1.63 -8.61 12.22
CA GLU A 243 1.86 -9.73 11.31
C GLU A 243 0.51 -10.02 10.64
N ILE A 244 0.38 -9.66 9.36
CA ILE A 244 -0.90 -9.75 8.63
C ILE A 244 -0.74 -10.67 7.43
N THR A 245 -1.67 -11.62 7.32
CA THR A 245 -1.84 -12.46 6.13
C THR A 245 -3.29 -12.38 5.69
N SER A 246 -3.52 -11.88 4.48
CA SER A 246 -4.84 -11.70 3.87
C SER A 246 -4.89 -12.31 2.47
N THR A 247 -6.10 -12.65 1.99
CA THR A 247 -6.27 -13.09 0.59
C THR A 247 -6.61 -11.94 -0.35
N GLN A 248 -7.03 -10.82 0.19
CA GLN A 248 -7.17 -9.53 -0.48
C GLN A 248 -6.23 -8.52 0.21
N ASP A 249 -6.68 -7.30 0.48
CA ASP A 249 -5.83 -6.26 1.03
C ASP A 249 -5.40 -6.54 2.47
N ALA A 250 -4.17 -6.20 2.82
CA ALA A 250 -3.80 -6.33 4.22
C ALA A 250 -4.37 -5.21 5.08
N VAL A 251 -4.39 -3.98 4.56
CA VAL A 251 -5.02 -2.82 5.21
C VAL A 251 -5.80 -2.03 4.16
N LYS A 252 -7.11 -1.85 4.39
CA LYS A 252 -8.01 -1.15 3.46
C LYS A 252 -8.77 -0.01 4.12
N SER A 253 -8.87 1.13 3.40
CA SER A 253 -9.82 2.21 3.69
C SER A 253 -10.57 2.58 2.42
N ASN A 254 -11.91 2.44 2.43
CA ASN A 254 -12.69 2.39 1.20
C ASN A 254 -13.91 3.34 1.19
N ASN A 255 -13.81 4.51 1.79
CA ASN A 255 -14.83 5.54 1.63
C ASN A 255 -14.58 6.31 0.32
N ASP A 256 -15.40 6.05 -0.69
CA ASP A 256 -15.39 6.69 -2.01
C ASP A 256 -16.42 7.83 -2.16
N GLU A 257 -17.16 8.14 -1.07
CA GLU A 257 -18.23 9.14 -1.07
C GLU A 257 -17.79 10.49 -0.52
N ASP A 258 -16.85 10.50 0.45
CA ASP A 258 -16.36 11.70 1.14
C ASP A 258 -14.84 11.84 0.96
N THR A 259 -14.42 12.82 0.18
CA THR A 259 -13.00 13.06 -0.15
C THR A 259 -12.12 13.44 1.05
N THR A 260 -12.69 13.67 2.24
CA THR A 260 -11.95 13.86 3.48
C THR A 260 -11.76 12.56 4.27
N ARG A 261 -12.22 11.44 3.72
CA ARG A 261 -12.18 10.08 4.26
C ARG A 261 -11.51 9.12 3.26
N GLY A 262 -11.60 7.83 3.51
CA GLY A 262 -10.97 6.81 2.66
C GLY A 262 -9.44 6.83 2.70
N PHE A 263 -8.82 7.26 3.80
CA PHE A 263 -7.38 7.37 3.93
C PHE A 263 -6.76 6.39 4.92
N ILE A 264 -5.50 6.08 4.71
CA ILE A 264 -4.67 5.32 5.64
C ILE A 264 -3.51 6.20 6.13
N LYS A 265 -3.35 6.30 7.45
CA LYS A 265 -2.24 7.03 8.07
C LYS A 265 -1.48 6.16 9.06
N ILE A 266 -0.17 6.06 8.87
CA ILE A 266 0.74 5.29 9.72
C ILE A 266 1.79 6.23 10.30
N ASP A 267 1.81 6.36 11.63
CA ASP A 267 2.76 7.18 12.38
C ASP A 267 3.91 6.35 12.98
N GLY A 268 3.82 5.01 12.93
CA GLY A 268 4.83 4.13 13.48
C GLY A 268 4.45 2.65 13.41
N GLY A 269 5.15 1.84 14.20
CA GLY A 269 4.93 0.41 14.31
C GLY A 269 5.86 -0.44 13.45
N THR A 270 5.81 -1.76 13.68
CA THR A 270 6.56 -2.77 12.93
C THR A 270 5.58 -3.67 12.21
N TRP A 271 5.74 -3.79 10.90
CA TRP A 271 4.80 -4.46 10.01
C TRP A 271 5.48 -5.58 9.23
N THR A 272 4.86 -6.75 9.24
CA THR A 272 5.15 -7.85 8.32
C THR A 272 3.85 -8.22 7.61
N VAL A 273 3.83 -8.07 6.30
CA VAL A 273 2.60 -8.15 5.50
C VAL A 273 2.77 -9.17 4.38
N ASN A 274 1.78 -10.06 4.26
CA ASN A 274 1.55 -10.95 3.13
C ASN A 274 0.11 -10.73 2.65
N ALA A 275 -0.08 -10.06 1.53
CA ALA A 275 -1.37 -9.80 0.93
C ALA A 275 -1.53 -10.57 -0.39
N GLY A 276 -2.75 -11.00 -0.69
CA GLY A 276 -3.08 -11.61 -1.98
C GLY A 276 -3.38 -10.56 -3.05
N ASP A 277 -3.82 -9.38 -2.61
CA ASP A 277 -4.00 -8.15 -3.38
C ASP A 277 -3.07 -7.07 -2.81
N ASP A 278 -3.55 -5.90 -2.43
CA ASP A 278 -2.67 -4.82 -2.04
C ASP A 278 -2.23 -4.88 -0.58
N ALA A 279 -0.99 -4.45 -0.33
CA ALA A 279 -0.54 -4.38 1.06
C ALA A 279 -1.27 -3.26 1.83
N PHE A 280 -1.45 -2.09 1.20
CA PHE A 280 -2.19 -0.96 1.76
C PHE A 280 -2.96 -0.26 0.64
N HIS A 281 -4.29 -0.31 0.71
CA HIS A 281 -5.20 0.30 -0.26
C HIS A 281 -6.04 1.40 0.38
N ALA A 282 -5.93 2.62 -0.13
CA ALA A 282 -6.71 3.77 0.33
C ALA A 282 -7.38 4.49 -0.85
N GLU A 283 -8.68 4.77 -0.74
CA GLU A 283 -9.43 5.48 -1.80
C GLU A 283 -8.94 6.91 -2.04
N THR A 284 -8.33 7.55 -1.04
CA THR A 284 -7.90 8.94 -1.15
C THR A 284 -6.40 9.11 -0.91
N ALA A 285 -5.90 8.86 0.30
CA ALA A 285 -4.50 9.09 0.64
C ALA A 285 -3.89 7.99 1.50
N PHE A 286 -2.67 7.60 1.16
CA PHE A 286 -1.79 6.81 2.01
C PHE A 286 -0.67 7.69 2.56
N ILE A 287 -0.52 7.73 3.89
CA ILE A 287 0.43 8.60 4.58
C ILE A 287 1.29 7.77 5.54
N LEU A 288 2.57 7.59 5.23
CA LEU A 288 3.55 6.95 6.10
C LEU A 288 4.48 7.99 6.71
N ASN A 289 4.33 8.27 8.00
CA ASN A 289 5.17 9.24 8.72
C ASN A 289 6.41 8.59 9.33
N ASP A 290 6.29 7.37 9.87
CA ASP A 290 7.38 6.58 10.44
C ASP A 290 6.96 5.11 10.54
N GLY A 291 7.87 4.22 10.93
CA GLY A 291 7.66 2.79 11.13
C GLY A 291 8.59 1.92 10.27
N ASP A 292 8.62 0.63 10.61
CA ASP A 292 9.37 -0.39 9.86
C ASP A 292 8.36 -1.29 9.14
N VAL A 293 8.17 -1.10 7.83
CA VAL A 293 7.21 -1.83 7.00
C VAL A 293 7.95 -2.82 6.10
N THR A 294 7.64 -4.10 6.24
CA THR A 294 8.09 -5.17 5.36
C THR A 294 6.88 -5.83 4.72
N VAL A 295 6.72 -5.65 3.43
CA VAL A 295 5.77 -6.37 2.59
C VAL A 295 6.53 -7.50 1.91
N GLU A 296 6.28 -8.73 2.36
CA GLU A 296 6.95 -9.91 1.82
C GLU A 296 6.38 -10.33 0.47
N GLN A 297 5.06 -10.10 0.29
CA GLN A 297 4.33 -10.37 -0.94
C GLN A 297 3.06 -9.50 -1.00
N CYS A 298 2.74 -8.99 -2.19
CA CYS A 298 1.47 -8.34 -2.54
C CYS A 298 1.29 -8.32 -4.06
N TYR A 299 0.11 -7.90 -4.51
CA TYR A 299 -0.11 -7.50 -5.91
C TYR A 299 0.47 -6.10 -6.08
N GLU A 300 -0.10 -5.08 -5.44
CA GLU A 300 0.48 -3.75 -5.31
C GLU A 300 0.88 -3.42 -3.86
N GLY A 301 1.89 -2.56 -3.71
CA GLY A 301 2.41 -2.26 -2.37
C GLY A 301 1.60 -1.19 -1.64
N TYR A 302 1.64 0.03 -2.14
CA TYR A 302 0.87 1.18 -1.65
C TYR A 302 0.02 1.71 -2.78
N GLU A 303 -1.29 1.56 -2.69
CA GLU A 303 -2.26 2.08 -3.64
C GLU A 303 -3.09 3.20 -3.00
N ALA A 304 -3.14 4.36 -3.65
CA ALA A 304 -4.01 5.48 -3.30
C ALA A 304 -4.00 6.54 -4.41
N VAL A 305 -4.95 7.49 -4.39
CA VAL A 305 -4.85 8.68 -5.27
C VAL A 305 -3.60 9.51 -4.92
N GLN A 306 -3.29 9.66 -3.63
CA GLN A 306 -2.08 10.37 -3.20
C GLN A 306 -1.29 9.54 -2.17
N VAL A 307 0.00 9.32 -2.45
CA VAL A 307 0.92 8.57 -1.58
C VAL A 307 1.98 9.52 -1.01
N TYR A 308 2.05 9.61 0.32
CA TYR A 308 3.00 10.45 1.04
C TYR A 308 3.93 9.61 1.90
N LEU A 309 5.22 9.55 1.56
CA LEU A 309 6.24 8.85 2.33
C LEU A 309 7.14 9.87 3.04
N ASN A 310 6.85 10.12 4.31
CA ASN A 310 7.53 11.15 5.11
C ASN A 310 8.72 10.62 5.91
N GLY A 311 8.74 9.30 6.22
CA GLY A 311 9.78 8.69 7.06
C GLY A 311 9.73 7.17 7.08
N GLY A 312 10.36 6.58 8.09
CA GLY A 312 10.37 5.15 8.33
C GLY A 312 11.28 4.33 7.40
N THR A 313 11.16 3.01 7.51
CA THR A 313 11.85 2.03 6.66
C THR A 313 10.80 1.19 5.93
N THR A 314 10.87 1.14 4.61
CA THR A 314 9.96 0.38 3.78
C THR A 314 10.74 -0.61 2.92
N TYR A 315 10.31 -1.86 2.93
CA TYR A 315 10.70 -2.88 1.96
C TYR A 315 9.43 -3.51 1.38
N ILE A 316 9.27 -3.46 0.05
CA ILE A 316 8.10 -4.02 -0.64
C ILE A 316 8.58 -5.00 -1.70
N THR A 317 7.94 -6.19 -1.75
CA THR A 317 8.00 -7.13 -2.87
C THR A 317 6.61 -7.23 -3.48
N ALA A 318 6.46 -6.67 -4.68
CA ALA A 318 5.19 -6.65 -5.41
C ALA A 318 5.26 -7.51 -6.68
N SER A 319 4.14 -8.16 -7.00
CA SER A 319 3.98 -8.92 -8.25
C SER A 319 3.52 -8.05 -9.42
N ASP A 320 3.07 -6.84 -9.14
CA ASP A 320 2.82 -5.74 -10.06
C ASP A 320 3.56 -4.50 -9.55
N ASP A 321 2.90 -3.39 -9.29
CA ASP A 321 3.53 -2.13 -8.91
C ASP A 321 3.86 -2.06 -7.41
N ALA A 322 5.03 -1.50 -7.07
CA ALA A 322 5.33 -1.35 -5.65
C ALA A 322 4.69 -0.12 -5.02
N ILE A 323 4.43 0.92 -5.79
CA ILE A 323 3.63 2.10 -5.41
C ILE A 323 2.81 2.49 -6.62
N ASN A 324 1.49 2.54 -6.45
CA ASN A 324 0.53 2.97 -7.47
C ASN A 324 -0.27 4.19 -6.98
N ALA A 325 -0.18 5.32 -7.69
CA ALA A 325 -1.03 6.48 -7.45
C ALA A 325 -2.02 6.61 -8.60
N ALA A 326 -3.23 6.09 -8.38
CA ALA A 326 -4.30 6.06 -9.36
C ALA A 326 -5.62 6.56 -8.75
N SER A 327 -6.44 7.26 -9.54
CA SER A 327 -7.81 7.60 -9.15
C SER A 327 -8.76 6.53 -9.66
N GLY A 328 -9.72 6.08 -8.84
CA GLY A 328 -10.74 5.09 -9.22
C GLY A 328 -11.65 5.50 -10.39
N SER A 329 -11.46 6.69 -10.98
CA SER A 329 -12.19 7.18 -12.15
C SER A 329 -11.57 6.81 -13.50
N SER A 330 -10.47 6.05 -13.55
CA SER A 330 -10.00 5.51 -14.82
C SER A 330 -11.02 4.48 -15.32
N SER A 331 -11.85 4.90 -16.27
CA SER A 331 -12.89 4.12 -16.92
C SER A 331 -12.33 3.02 -17.81
N ASN A 332 -11.47 2.18 -17.25
CA ASN A 332 -11.07 0.96 -17.91
C ASN A 332 -11.98 -0.16 -17.39
N THR A 333 -12.92 -0.57 -18.24
CA THR A 333 -13.93 -1.62 -18.08
C THR A 333 -13.31 -3.00 -17.83
N GLN A 334 -12.32 -3.13 -16.97
CA GLN A 334 -11.74 -4.41 -16.57
C GLN A 334 -11.81 -4.67 -15.05
N ASN A 335 -12.09 -3.67 -14.22
CA ASN A 335 -12.34 -3.90 -12.81
C ASN A 335 -13.84 -3.84 -12.48
N ALA A 336 -14.60 -4.79 -13.06
CA ALA A 336 -15.97 -5.07 -12.62
C ALA A 336 -16.01 -5.92 -11.33
N ASP A 337 -14.86 -6.08 -10.65
CA ASP A 337 -14.74 -7.01 -9.52
C ASP A 337 -14.75 -6.35 -8.14
N ASP A 338 -14.72 -5.01 -8.05
CA ASP A 338 -14.79 -4.32 -6.75
C ASP A 338 -16.21 -3.98 -6.27
N LYS A 339 -17.22 -4.39 -7.00
CA LYS A 339 -18.59 -4.48 -6.46
C LYS A 339 -18.79 -5.89 -5.95
N GLY A 340 -18.44 -6.10 -4.66
CA GLY A 340 -18.69 -7.28 -3.87
C GLY A 340 -19.07 -8.53 -4.66
N ARG A 341 -18.18 -9.49 -4.84
CA ARG A 341 -18.56 -10.82 -5.29
C ARG A 341 -19.60 -11.37 -4.33
N SER A 342 -20.86 -11.01 -4.59
CA SER A 342 -21.99 -11.78 -4.15
C SER A 342 -21.83 -13.16 -4.77
N PHE A 343 -21.51 -14.16 -3.96
CA PHE A 343 -21.71 -15.56 -4.34
C PHE A 343 -23.20 -15.79 -4.47
N SER A 344 -23.78 -15.44 -5.63
CA SER A 344 -25.11 -15.90 -5.97
C SER A 344 -25.01 -17.38 -6.30
N HIS A 345 -25.44 -18.18 -5.38
CA HIS A 345 -25.80 -19.57 -5.64
C HIS A 345 -27.03 -19.53 -6.54
N ASP A 346 -26.84 -19.75 -7.83
CA ASP A 346 -27.94 -19.90 -8.80
C ASP A 346 -28.64 -21.24 -8.55
N ASP A 347 -29.67 -21.21 -7.70
CA ASP A 347 -30.70 -22.21 -7.65
C ASP A 347 -31.68 -21.96 -8.81
N ASN A 348 -31.32 -22.35 -10.03
CA ASN A 348 -32.28 -22.44 -11.10
C ASN A 348 -32.86 -23.85 -11.18
N ALA A 349 -33.91 -24.11 -10.41
CA ALA A 349 -34.79 -25.23 -10.60
C ALA A 349 -35.71 -24.96 -11.82
N GLY A 350 -35.34 -25.48 -12.95
CA GLY A 350 -36.09 -25.51 -14.18
C GLY A 350 -36.24 -26.93 -14.69
N ASP A 351 -37.38 -27.52 -14.34
CA ASP A 351 -37.94 -28.78 -14.81
C ASP A 351 -37.89 -28.97 -16.32
N THR A 352 -37.28 -30.06 -16.84
CA THR A 352 -37.83 -30.83 -17.99
C THR A 352 -37.17 -32.20 -18.13
N ASP A 353 -38.01 -33.21 -18.18
CA ASP A 353 -37.87 -34.62 -18.50
C ASP A 353 -36.83 -35.05 -19.52
N GLY A 354 -36.20 -36.25 -19.26
CA GLY A 354 -35.63 -37.04 -20.34
C GLY A 354 -34.54 -38.07 -19.99
N ASN A 355 -34.92 -39.14 -19.32
CA ASN A 355 -34.50 -40.54 -19.50
C ASN A 355 -33.12 -40.88 -20.14
N GLN A 356 -32.18 -41.53 -19.45
CA GLN A 356 -31.63 -42.91 -19.65
C GLN A 356 -30.37 -43.17 -18.79
N GLN A 357 -30.49 -44.10 -17.89
CA GLN A 357 -29.85 -45.38 -17.60
C GLN A 357 -28.34 -45.53 -17.82
N GLY A 358 -27.59 -45.94 -16.76
CA GLY A 358 -26.45 -46.83 -16.88
C GLY A 358 -25.30 -46.65 -15.90
N ASP A 359 -25.27 -47.56 -14.94
CA ASP A 359 -24.14 -48.23 -14.31
C ASP A 359 -23.22 -47.52 -13.30
N GLY A 360 -23.28 -48.13 -12.10
CA GLY A 360 -22.51 -47.83 -10.94
C GLY A 360 -21.06 -48.33 -10.98
N GLN A 361 -20.23 -47.67 -10.17
CA GLN A 361 -19.11 -48.31 -9.50
C GLN A 361 -18.71 -47.53 -8.24
N THR A 362 -18.61 -48.29 -7.15
CA THR A 362 -18.16 -47.94 -5.80
C THR A 362 -16.68 -47.57 -5.74
N PRO A 363 -16.24 -46.70 -4.82
CA PRO A 363 -14.84 -46.40 -4.58
C PRO A 363 -14.17 -47.42 -3.65
N PRO A 364 -12.88 -47.70 -3.77
CA PRO A 364 -12.14 -48.55 -2.84
C PRO A 364 -11.48 -47.79 -1.71
N GLU A 365 -11.39 -48.48 -0.59
CA GLU A 365 -10.87 -48.13 0.72
C GLU A 365 -9.36 -47.82 0.76
N LYS A 366 -9.02 -47.09 1.84
CA LYS A 366 -7.73 -46.72 2.37
C LYS A 366 -7.01 -47.91 3.01
N PRO A 367 -5.68 -48.04 2.95
CA PRO A 367 -4.94 -48.83 3.93
C PRO A 367 -4.13 -47.94 4.89
N SER A 368 -4.19 -48.35 6.13
CA SER A 368 -3.47 -47.90 7.32
C SER A 368 -2.10 -48.55 7.46
N GLY A 369 -1.21 -47.90 8.23
CA GLY A 369 -0.01 -48.43 8.85
C GLY A 369 1.24 -47.65 8.48
N ASP A 370 2.23 -47.44 9.30
CA ASP A 370 2.57 -47.80 10.66
C ASP A 370 3.77 -46.93 11.08
N ALA A 371 4.01 -46.86 12.37
CA ALA A 371 4.97 -46.02 13.09
C ALA A 371 6.45 -46.37 12.84
N GLY A 372 7.32 -45.40 13.13
CA GLY A 372 8.76 -45.60 13.26
C GLY A 372 9.47 -44.42 13.93
N GLU A 373 9.90 -44.62 15.16
CA GLU A 373 10.57 -43.71 16.07
C GLU A 373 12.07 -43.48 15.77
N ALA A 374 12.58 -42.42 16.45
CA ALA A 374 13.95 -42.18 16.95
C ALA A 374 14.97 -41.65 15.95
N ASP A 375 15.86 -40.75 16.26
CA ASP A 375 16.65 -40.51 17.47
C ASP A 375 17.40 -39.15 17.39
N SER A 376 17.74 -38.65 18.53
CA SER A 376 18.47 -37.45 18.92
C SER A 376 19.92 -37.36 18.45
N SER A 377 20.45 -36.14 18.27
CA SER A 377 21.66 -35.72 18.99
C SER A 377 22.03 -34.25 18.79
N SER A 378 22.37 -33.66 19.90
CA SER A 378 22.90 -32.33 20.19
C SER A 378 24.31 -32.11 19.66
N SER A 379 24.70 -30.84 19.40
CA SER A 379 25.90 -30.26 20.02
C SER A 379 26.11 -28.77 19.73
N ASP A 380 26.47 -28.09 20.81
CA ASP A 380 26.94 -26.73 21.07
C ASP A 380 27.99 -26.15 20.11
N GLY A 381 28.07 -24.82 20.10
CA GLY A 381 29.21 -24.08 19.65
C GLY A 381 29.04 -22.56 19.63
N SER A 382 29.19 -21.95 20.78
CA SER A 382 29.35 -20.50 21.02
C SER A 382 30.65 -19.98 20.39
N SER A 383 30.65 -18.74 19.83
CA SER A 383 31.63 -17.72 20.18
C SER A 383 31.29 -16.36 19.58
N SER A 384 31.27 -15.40 20.46
CA SER A 384 31.32 -13.95 20.29
C SER A 384 32.60 -13.49 19.60
N ASP A 385 32.53 -12.48 18.74
CA ASP A 385 33.49 -11.41 18.77
C ASP A 385 32.95 -10.08 18.26
N ASN A 386 33.21 -9.09 19.06
CA ASN A 386 32.84 -7.70 18.99
C ASN A 386 34.02 -6.92 18.38
N SER A 387 33.79 -6.15 17.31
CA SER A 387 34.69 -5.01 17.08
C SER A 387 34.01 -3.93 16.25
N SER A 388 33.91 -2.79 16.89
CA SER A 388 33.56 -1.49 16.34
C SER A 388 34.58 -1.05 15.29
N THR A 389 34.14 -0.35 14.23
CA THR A 389 34.56 1.02 13.92
C THR A 389 34.15 1.45 12.52
N ASP A 390 33.78 2.70 12.49
CA ASP A 390 33.87 3.65 11.37
C ASP A 390 32.70 3.71 10.40
N LYS A 391 31.81 4.67 10.70
CA LYS A 391 30.74 5.13 9.82
C LYS A 391 31.24 6.31 9.00
N THR A 392 31.61 6.09 7.75
CA THR A 392 31.60 7.13 6.72
C THR A 392 31.55 6.49 5.33
N ALA A 393 30.40 6.51 4.75
CA ALA A 393 29.91 6.39 3.38
C ALA A 393 28.64 5.56 3.39
N ASP A 394 27.57 6.10 2.83
CA ASP A 394 26.29 5.40 2.66
C ASP A 394 26.52 4.09 1.89
N ASP A 395 26.56 2.98 2.61
CA ASP A 395 26.62 1.64 2.01
C ASP A 395 25.19 1.06 2.03
N PHE A 396 24.57 0.96 0.86
CA PHE A 396 23.25 0.37 0.69
C PHE A 396 23.37 -1.15 0.89
N THR A 397 23.25 -1.62 2.11
CA THR A 397 23.17 -3.06 2.41
C THR A 397 21.72 -3.47 2.63
N VAL A 398 21.16 -4.19 1.68
CA VAL A 398 19.87 -4.85 1.83
C VAL A 398 20.04 -6.02 2.81
N LYS A 399 19.23 -6.09 3.86
CA LYS A 399 19.13 -7.31 4.67
C LYS A 399 18.48 -8.39 3.84
N ASN A 400 19.23 -9.42 3.47
CA ASN A 400 18.68 -10.62 2.83
C ASN A 400 17.74 -11.34 3.81
N GLY A 401 16.43 -11.24 3.57
CA GLY A 401 15.49 -12.26 4.00
C GLY A 401 15.78 -13.54 3.17
N GLN A 402 15.98 -14.66 3.82
CA GLN A 402 16.09 -15.95 3.13
C GLN A 402 14.73 -16.31 2.54
N VAL A 403 14.66 -16.32 1.22
CA VAL A 403 13.53 -16.88 0.46
C VAL A 403 13.55 -18.40 0.63
N PRO A 404 12.46 -19.06 1.01
CA PRO A 404 12.36 -20.53 0.91
C PRO A 404 12.31 -20.95 -0.56
N ASP A 405 13.24 -21.80 -0.94
CA ASP A 405 13.33 -22.41 -2.27
C ASP A 405 12.12 -23.35 -2.49
N ASN A 406 11.09 -22.87 -3.19
CA ASN A 406 9.99 -23.69 -3.66
C ASN A 406 10.15 -23.90 -5.16
N GLN A 407 10.84 -24.98 -5.53
CA GLN A 407 10.94 -25.41 -6.94
C GLN A 407 9.58 -25.96 -7.41
N PRO A 408 9.05 -25.49 -8.55
CA PRO A 408 7.89 -26.13 -9.16
C PRO A 408 8.30 -27.41 -9.87
N ASN A 409 7.61 -28.48 -9.50
CA ASN A 409 7.72 -29.83 -10.06
C ASN A 409 7.32 -29.83 -11.54
N GLN A 410 8.25 -30.19 -12.42
CA GLN A 410 7.99 -30.42 -13.85
C GLN A 410 7.20 -31.73 -14.06
N GLY A 411 5.93 -31.60 -14.38
CA GLY A 411 5.12 -32.70 -14.90
C GLY A 411 4.66 -32.37 -16.32
N GLY A 412 5.28 -33.01 -17.32
CA GLY A 412 4.89 -32.83 -18.72
C GLY A 412 3.52 -33.45 -19.05
N GLY A 413 2.74 -32.73 -19.87
CA GLY A 413 1.51 -33.21 -20.50
C GLY A 413 1.22 -32.37 -21.73
N GLN A 414 1.52 -32.91 -22.91
CA GLN A 414 1.09 -32.34 -24.18
C GLN A 414 -0.43 -32.42 -24.34
N GLY A 415 -1.05 -31.30 -24.68
CA GLY A 415 -2.41 -31.25 -25.18
C GLY A 415 -2.64 -29.86 -25.78
N GLY A 416 -2.54 -29.79 -27.12
CA GLY A 416 -2.75 -28.52 -27.80
C GLY A 416 -4.21 -28.12 -27.80
N ASP A 417 -4.44 -26.84 -27.53
CA ASP A 417 -5.59 -26.13 -28.07
C ASP A 417 -5.14 -24.72 -28.46
N GLN A 418 -5.22 -24.46 -29.76
CA GLN A 418 -4.94 -23.16 -30.35
C GLN A 418 -6.16 -22.27 -30.16
N ASN A 419 -6.13 -21.41 -29.19
CA ASN A 419 -6.81 -20.12 -29.25
C ASN A 419 -6.14 -19.14 -28.25
N ALA A 420 -4.90 -18.80 -28.54
CA ALA A 420 -4.27 -17.65 -27.93
C ALA A 420 -4.89 -16.42 -28.61
N GLY A 421 -5.92 -15.89 -28.01
CA GLY A 421 -6.30 -14.50 -28.21
C GLY A 421 -5.08 -13.67 -27.77
N ALA A 422 -4.41 -13.06 -28.72
CA ALA A 422 -3.43 -12.04 -28.45
C ALA A 422 -4.17 -10.93 -27.69
N HIS A 423 -3.93 -10.80 -26.40
CA HIS A 423 -4.13 -9.56 -25.69
C HIS A 423 -3.07 -8.61 -26.28
N GLY A 424 -3.47 -7.91 -27.33
CA GLY A 424 -2.75 -6.76 -27.79
C GLY A 424 -2.86 -5.73 -26.67
N GLY A 425 -1.75 -5.47 -25.98
CA GLY A 425 -1.58 -4.25 -25.21
C GLY A 425 -1.81 -3.11 -26.20
N ALA A 426 -3.00 -2.56 -26.22
CA ALA A 426 -3.22 -1.24 -26.74
C ALA A 426 -2.53 -0.34 -25.74
N GLY A 427 -1.38 0.25 -26.14
CA GLY A 427 -0.86 1.44 -25.51
C GLY A 427 -1.93 2.53 -25.66
N GLY A 428 -2.93 2.51 -24.81
CA GLY A 428 -3.76 3.65 -24.51
C GLY A 428 -2.85 4.60 -23.76
N GLY A 429 -2.64 5.80 -24.28
CA GLY A 429 -2.07 6.87 -23.48
C GLY A 429 -2.91 6.95 -22.22
N MET A 430 -2.30 6.74 -21.05
CA MET A 430 -2.98 7.01 -19.80
C MET A 430 -3.39 8.47 -19.84
N ASP A 431 -4.68 8.74 -19.61
CA ASP A 431 -5.15 10.10 -19.44
C ASP A 431 -4.55 10.57 -18.12
N ALA A 432 -3.56 11.48 -18.22
CA ALA A 432 -2.85 11.99 -17.06
C ALA A 432 -3.84 12.62 -16.07
N ASP A 433 -3.85 12.13 -14.83
CA ASP A 433 -4.69 12.65 -13.76
C ASP A 433 -3.87 13.53 -12.80
N SER A 434 -4.14 14.82 -12.84
CA SER A 434 -3.45 15.78 -11.98
C SER A 434 -3.78 15.68 -10.50
N SER A 435 -4.74 14.87 -10.09
CA SER A 435 -5.06 14.58 -8.69
C SER A 435 -4.11 13.54 -8.09
N CYS A 436 -3.54 12.68 -8.93
CA CYS A 436 -2.63 11.62 -8.50
C CYS A 436 -1.24 12.17 -8.16
N LEU A 437 -0.69 11.70 -7.05
CA LEU A 437 0.61 12.18 -6.56
C LEU A 437 1.34 11.09 -5.77
N VAL A 438 2.60 10.85 -6.10
CA VAL A 438 3.54 10.19 -5.20
C VAL A 438 4.55 11.21 -4.70
N GLN A 439 4.58 11.48 -3.38
CA GLN A 439 5.52 12.41 -2.76
C GLN A 439 6.39 11.72 -1.71
N ILE A 440 7.71 11.70 -1.94
CA ILE A 440 8.70 11.10 -1.05
C ILE A 440 9.49 12.20 -0.36
N ASN A 441 9.19 12.44 0.91
CA ASN A 441 9.83 13.46 1.73
C ASN A 441 10.97 12.91 2.58
N GLY A 442 10.99 11.59 2.86
CA GLY A 442 11.98 10.99 3.75
C GLY A 442 11.99 9.46 3.69
N GLY A 443 12.56 8.85 4.72
CA GLY A 443 12.60 7.40 4.90
C GLY A 443 13.71 6.68 4.14
N SER A 444 13.73 5.34 4.34
CA SER A 444 14.61 4.41 3.63
C SER A 444 13.74 3.39 2.91
N ILE A 445 13.53 3.57 1.62
CA ILE A 445 12.54 2.86 0.81
C ILE A 445 13.27 1.95 -0.16
N THR A 446 12.91 0.67 -0.16
CA THR A 446 13.39 -0.33 -1.11
C THR A 446 12.18 -1.03 -1.73
N LEU A 447 12.08 -0.94 -3.04
CA LEU A 447 10.99 -1.48 -3.85
C LEU A 447 11.54 -2.57 -4.75
N ASP A 448 10.89 -3.73 -4.77
CA ASP A 448 11.17 -4.86 -5.66
C ASP A 448 9.87 -5.23 -6.38
N ALA A 449 9.62 -4.63 -7.54
CA ALA A 449 8.38 -4.72 -8.30
C ALA A 449 8.56 -5.49 -9.61
N GLN A 450 7.54 -6.25 -10.02
CA GLN A 450 7.54 -6.90 -11.34
C GLN A 450 6.86 -6.06 -12.42
N GLY A 451 5.90 -5.23 -12.02
CA GLY A 451 5.40 -4.06 -12.73
C GLY A 451 6.28 -2.83 -12.49
N ASP A 452 5.70 -1.66 -12.43
CA ASP A 452 6.44 -0.43 -12.19
C ASP A 452 6.97 -0.35 -10.75
N GLY A 453 8.15 0.22 -10.59
CA GLY A 453 8.66 0.48 -9.24
C GLY A 453 7.84 1.54 -8.53
N ILE A 454 7.50 2.59 -9.26
CA ILE A 454 6.54 3.62 -8.89
C ILE A 454 5.74 3.94 -10.15
N ASP A 455 4.43 3.74 -10.12
CA ASP A 455 3.47 4.28 -11.07
C ASP A 455 2.70 5.45 -10.44
N SER A 456 2.54 6.52 -11.18
CA SER A 456 1.68 7.62 -10.82
C SER A 456 0.95 8.14 -12.06
N ASN A 457 -0.34 7.98 -12.12
CA ASN A 457 -1.14 8.60 -13.19
C ASN A 457 -1.00 10.13 -13.22
N GLY A 458 -0.41 10.72 -12.18
CA GLY A 458 -0.14 12.15 -12.04
C GLY A 458 1.34 12.50 -11.91
N SER A 459 1.72 13.03 -10.77
CA SER A 459 3.07 13.54 -10.49
C SER A 459 3.86 12.66 -9.54
N LEU A 460 5.19 12.62 -9.73
CA LEU A 460 6.15 12.06 -8.79
C LEU A 460 7.05 13.16 -8.24
N GLU A 461 7.13 13.32 -6.92
CA GLU A 461 7.98 14.30 -6.26
C GLU A 461 8.93 13.62 -5.25
N VAL A 462 10.24 13.70 -5.50
CA VAL A 462 11.26 13.21 -4.56
C VAL A 462 11.93 14.40 -3.90
N CYS A 463 11.55 14.66 -2.65
CA CYS A 463 12.05 15.79 -1.85
C CYS A 463 13.15 15.36 -0.87
N GLY A 464 13.25 14.05 -0.53
CA GLY A 464 14.19 13.55 0.45
C GLY A 464 14.30 12.04 0.47
N GLY A 465 14.88 11.50 1.55
CA GLY A 465 14.96 10.07 1.78
C GLY A 465 16.00 9.33 0.94
N LYS A 466 15.90 8.03 0.99
CA LYS A 466 16.75 7.07 0.31
C LYS A 466 15.86 6.07 -0.42
N LEU A 467 15.90 6.11 -1.74
CA LEU A 467 15.04 5.32 -2.61
C LEU A 467 15.88 4.35 -3.45
N ILE A 468 15.62 3.08 -3.28
CA ILE A 468 16.17 2.00 -4.10
C ILE A 468 15.00 1.32 -4.79
N ILE A 469 15.06 1.21 -6.11
CA ILE A 469 14.06 0.51 -6.91
C ILE A 469 14.73 -0.59 -7.70
N PHE A 470 14.21 -1.78 -7.59
CA PHE A 470 14.43 -2.90 -8.47
C PHE A 470 13.14 -3.11 -9.27
N GLY A 471 13.03 -2.40 -10.38
CA GLY A 471 11.87 -2.41 -11.26
C GLY A 471 11.82 -3.64 -12.16
N PRO A 472 10.97 -3.62 -13.20
CA PRO A 472 10.71 -4.75 -14.06
C PRO A 472 11.96 -5.18 -14.86
N THR A 473 11.98 -6.45 -15.23
CA THR A 473 12.98 -7.02 -16.16
C THR A 473 12.44 -7.13 -17.58
N SER A 474 11.12 -6.95 -17.77
CA SER A 474 10.43 -6.91 -19.06
C SER A 474 10.47 -5.49 -19.65
N GLY A 475 10.17 -5.34 -20.94
CA GLY A 475 10.16 -4.04 -21.62
C GLY A 475 8.78 -3.35 -21.62
N GLY A 476 7.79 -3.87 -20.88
CA GLY A 476 6.43 -3.33 -20.82
C GLY A 476 6.28 -2.19 -19.83
N ASP A 477 7.12 -2.20 -18.79
CA ASP A 477 7.02 -1.34 -17.62
C ASP A 477 8.38 -0.70 -17.32
N GLY A 478 8.46 0.25 -16.37
CA GLY A 478 9.67 0.98 -15.98
C GLY A 478 9.97 0.94 -14.49
N ALA A 479 11.16 1.35 -14.07
CA ALA A 479 11.42 1.55 -12.65
C ALA A 479 10.67 2.77 -12.09
N LEU A 480 10.34 3.72 -12.95
CA LEU A 480 9.52 4.90 -12.70
C LEU A 480 8.56 5.06 -13.89
N ASP A 481 7.28 5.24 -13.62
CA ASP A 481 6.28 5.75 -14.56
C ASP A 481 5.50 6.91 -13.93
N TYR A 482 5.10 7.89 -14.74
CA TYR A 482 4.30 9.04 -14.29
C TYR A 482 3.58 9.71 -15.44
N GLY A 483 2.35 10.14 -15.20
CA GLY A 483 1.47 10.72 -16.22
C GLY A 483 1.78 12.18 -16.53
N THR A 484 2.30 12.98 -15.58
CA THR A 484 2.51 14.42 -15.77
C THR A 484 3.97 14.85 -15.61
N THR A 485 4.50 14.87 -14.39
CA THR A 485 5.87 15.32 -14.10
C THR A 485 6.52 14.49 -13.01
N ALA A 486 7.83 14.25 -13.14
CA ALA A 486 8.64 13.74 -12.05
C ALA A 486 9.71 14.77 -11.67
N THR A 487 9.74 15.19 -10.41
CA THR A 487 10.70 16.17 -9.92
C THR A 487 11.57 15.61 -8.81
N ILE A 488 12.84 16.06 -8.74
CA ILE A 488 13.74 15.71 -7.65
C ILE A 488 14.40 16.96 -7.06
N THR A 489 14.23 17.16 -5.76
CA THR A 489 14.78 18.29 -5.03
C THR A 489 15.71 17.87 -3.90
N GLY A 490 15.70 16.59 -3.52
CA GLY A 490 16.54 16.04 -2.45
C GLY A 490 16.61 14.50 -2.48
N GLY A 491 17.29 13.93 -1.49
CA GLY A 491 17.40 12.49 -1.32
C GLY A 491 18.47 11.80 -2.16
N SER A 492 18.47 10.48 -2.13
CA SER A 492 19.36 9.62 -2.92
C SER A 492 18.54 8.54 -3.60
N VAL A 493 18.64 8.45 -4.92
CA VAL A 493 17.86 7.54 -5.76
C VAL A 493 18.81 6.64 -6.55
N ILE A 494 18.56 5.33 -6.52
CA ILE A 494 19.07 4.36 -7.49
C ILE A 494 17.87 3.51 -7.91
N ALA A 495 17.39 3.72 -9.14
CA ALA A 495 16.33 2.92 -9.73
C ALA A 495 16.94 2.11 -10.89
N LEU A 496 16.81 0.80 -10.81
CA LEU A 496 17.32 -0.17 -11.79
C LEU A 496 16.13 -0.89 -12.41
N GLY A 497 16.09 -1.03 -13.71
CA GLY A 497 14.99 -1.73 -14.38
C GLY A 497 15.25 -1.93 -15.87
N SER A 498 14.20 -2.22 -16.61
CA SER A 498 14.21 -2.36 -18.07
C SER A 498 14.38 -1.00 -18.74
N SER A 499 15.05 -0.99 -19.90
CA SER A 499 15.15 0.18 -20.78
C SER A 499 13.94 0.38 -21.69
N GLY A 500 12.97 -0.54 -21.69
CA GLY A 500 11.86 -0.55 -22.66
C GLY A 500 10.91 0.64 -22.50
N MET A 501 10.40 0.87 -21.30
CA MET A 501 9.53 1.99 -20.94
C MET A 501 10.21 2.94 -19.93
N ALA A 502 11.55 2.90 -19.83
CA ALA A 502 12.28 3.67 -18.83
C ALA A 502 12.01 5.16 -18.91
N GLN A 503 11.55 5.73 -17.82
CA GLN A 503 11.42 7.16 -17.58
C GLN A 503 12.48 7.66 -16.58
N SER A 504 12.78 8.94 -16.60
CA SER A 504 13.68 9.62 -15.68
C SER A 504 12.94 10.84 -15.10
N PHE A 505 13.50 11.47 -14.08
CA PHE A 505 12.97 12.76 -13.63
C PHE A 505 12.90 13.73 -14.80
N SER A 506 11.84 14.54 -14.85
CA SER A 506 11.66 15.58 -15.86
C SER A 506 12.49 16.82 -15.52
N SER A 507 12.59 17.18 -14.23
CA SER A 507 13.36 18.31 -13.74
C SER A 507 13.71 18.20 -12.25
N GLY A 508 14.53 19.11 -11.74
CA GLY A 508 14.82 19.19 -10.31
C GLY A 508 15.81 20.29 -9.94
N SER A 509 15.87 20.61 -8.65
CA SER A 509 16.99 21.40 -8.10
C SER A 509 18.21 20.53 -7.76
N GLN A 510 18.04 19.20 -7.78
CA GLN A 510 19.10 18.22 -7.64
C GLN A 510 19.37 17.53 -8.97
N ALA A 511 20.64 17.36 -9.32
CA ALA A 511 21.02 16.75 -10.59
C ALA A 511 20.81 15.23 -10.57
N PHE A 512 20.36 14.69 -11.70
CA PHE A 512 20.08 13.27 -11.93
C PHE A 512 20.61 12.82 -13.30
N ALA A 513 20.59 11.51 -13.52
CA ALA A 513 20.87 10.95 -14.85
C ALA A 513 20.18 9.60 -15.04
N MET A 514 19.69 9.35 -16.24
CA MET A 514 19.36 8.03 -16.74
C MET A 514 20.55 7.49 -17.54
N VAL A 515 20.99 6.27 -17.21
CA VAL A 515 22.21 5.66 -17.72
C VAL A 515 21.89 4.28 -18.28
N SER A 516 22.15 4.09 -19.58
CA SER A 516 22.10 2.75 -20.18
C SER A 516 23.28 1.92 -19.64
N ALA A 517 22.98 0.95 -18.80
CA ALA A 517 23.95 0.08 -18.17
C ALA A 517 23.28 -1.25 -17.79
N SER A 518 23.85 -2.35 -18.24
CA SER A 518 23.33 -3.68 -17.97
C SER A 518 24.08 -4.36 -16.83
N GLY A 519 23.33 -5.04 -15.97
CA GLY A 519 23.84 -5.88 -14.89
C GLY A 519 22.88 -7.03 -14.60
N SER A 520 23.36 -7.99 -13.83
CA SER A 520 22.57 -9.14 -13.40
C SER A 520 22.32 -9.11 -11.90
N ALA A 521 21.33 -9.90 -11.46
CA ALA A 521 21.07 -10.13 -10.05
C ALA A 521 22.38 -10.47 -9.30
N GLY A 522 22.61 -9.77 -8.19
CA GLY A 522 23.84 -9.91 -7.39
C GLY A 522 24.99 -8.99 -7.79
N ASP A 523 24.93 -8.32 -8.94
CA ASP A 523 25.96 -7.38 -9.35
C ASP A 523 25.98 -6.12 -8.46
N LYS A 524 27.19 -5.65 -8.18
CA LYS A 524 27.35 -4.38 -7.46
C LYS A 524 27.32 -3.22 -8.42
N VAL A 525 26.37 -2.32 -8.21
CA VAL A 525 26.22 -1.04 -8.89
C VAL A 525 26.83 0.05 -8.01
N VAL A 526 27.74 0.86 -8.57
CA VAL A 526 28.46 1.90 -7.82
C VAL A 526 28.49 3.19 -8.63
N VAL A 527 28.08 4.29 -8.03
CA VAL A 527 28.22 5.64 -8.59
C VAL A 527 29.49 6.28 -8.04
N LEU A 528 30.35 6.73 -8.94
CA LEU A 528 31.62 7.40 -8.60
C LEU A 528 31.60 8.85 -9.09
N ASP A 529 32.17 9.76 -8.30
CA ASP A 529 32.41 11.12 -8.72
C ASP A 529 33.65 11.23 -9.68
N SER A 530 33.93 12.43 -10.17
CA SER A 530 35.04 12.69 -11.08
C SER A 530 36.43 12.37 -10.49
N SER A 531 36.55 12.28 -9.17
CA SER A 531 37.79 11.87 -8.48
C SER A 531 37.90 10.35 -8.33
N GLY A 532 36.86 9.60 -8.66
CA GLY A 532 36.77 8.16 -8.44
C GLY A 532 36.30 7.76 -7.04
N LYS A 533 35.82 8.71 -6.24
CA LYS A 533 35.23 8.43 -4.93
C LYS A 533 33.82 7.89 -5.10
N LYS A 534 33.47 6.82 -4.36
CA LYS A 534 32.11 6.28 -4.29
C LYS A 534 31.18 7.30 -3.63
N ILE A 535 30.07 7.62 -4.29
CA ILE A 535 28.99 8.49 -3.78
C ILE A 535 27.69 7.73 -3.52
N ALA A 536 27.47 6.61 -4.21
CA ALA A 536 26.35 5.71 -3.92
C ALA A 536 26.70 4.28 -4.37
N SER A 537 26.03 3.28 -3.82
CA SER A 537 26.12 1.90 -4.32
C SER A 537 24.94 1.05 -3.85
N VAL A 538 24.55 0.07 -4.67
CA VAL A 538 23.57 -0.94 -4.34
C VAL A 538 24.01 -2.30 -4.91
N LYS A 539 23.50 -3.40 -4.37
CA LYS A 539 23.56 -4.72 -4.97
C LYS A 539 22.25 -4.97 -5.71
N ALA A 540 22.29 -5.19 -7.00
CA ALA A 540 21.09 -5.44 -7.81
C ALA A 540 20.38 -6.71 -7.32
N ALA A 541 19.07 -6.63 -7.10
CA ALA A 541 18.25 -7.79 -6.77
C ALA A 541 17.86 -8.59 -8.04
N LYS A 542 17.69 -7.89 -9.16
CA LYS A 542 17.27 -8.45 -10.45
C LYS A 542 18.22 -8.02 -11.57
N ASP A 543 18.06 -8.62 -12.75
CA ASP A 543 18.69 -8.17 -13.99
C ASP A 543 18.12 -6.79 -14.37
N PHE A 544 18.93 -5.95 -14.99
CA PHE A 544 18.54 -4.63 -15.46
C PHE A 544 19.39 -4.19 -16.65
N ASP A 545 18.91 -3.23 -17.44
CA ASP A 545 19.67 -2.61 -18.54
C ASP A 545 19.53 -1.07 -18.56
N CYS A 546 18.80 -0.51 -17.62
CA CYS A 546 18.69 0.92 -17.37
C CYS A 546 18.88 1.24 -15.87
N ALA A 547 19.49 2.39 -15.59
CA ALA A 547 19.65 2.91 -14.24
C ALA A 547 19.32 4.41 -14.20
N VAL A 548 18.42 4.83 -13.29
CA VAL A 548 18.22 6.23 -12.95
C VAL A 548 18.92 6.50 -11.63
N VAL A 549 19.79 7.50 -11.60
CA VAL A 549 20.62 7.80 -10.43
C VAL A 549 20.58 9.28 -10.08
N SER A 550 20.44 9.57 -8.79
CA SER A 550 20.57 10.92 -8.23
C SER A 550 21.08 10.84 -6.81
N THR A 551 21.93 11.76 -6.41
CA THR A 551 22.37 11.92 -5.01
C THR A 551 22.53 13.38 -4.68
N THR A 552 22.45 13.75 -3.40
CA THR A 552 22.63 15.13 -2.91
C THR A 552 24.01 15.73 -3.24
N THR A 553 24.97 14.92 -3.68
CA THR A 553 26.33 15.35 -4.05
C THR A 553 26.52 15.51 -5.56
N MET A 554 25.52 15.14 -6.37
CA MET A 554 25.57 15.35 -7.81
C MET A 554 25.25 16.80 -8.15
N SER A 555 25.93 17.32 -9.19
CA SER A 555 25.81 18.71 -9.62
C SER A 555 25.55 18.77 -11.13
N ASP A 556 24.75 19.73 -11.55
CA ASP A 556 24.42 19.97 -12.95
C ASP A 556 25.69 20.14 -13.82
N GLY A 557 25.65 19.57 -15.02
CA GLY A 557 26.75 19.61 -15.98
C GLY A 557 27.99 18.83 -15.57
N THR A 558 27.98 18.12 -14.43
CA THR A 558 29.16 17.40 -13.89
C THR A 558 29.16 15.93 -14.35
N SER A 559 30.35 15.44 -14.69
CA SER A 559 30.53 14.05 -15.15
C SER A 559 30.78 13.11 -13.97
N TYR A 560 30.14 11.94 -14.04
CA TYR A 560 30.20 10.84 -13.09
C TYR A 560 30.45 9.52 -13.80
N THR A 561 30.68 8.45 -13.04
CA THR A 561 30.86 7.10 -13.57
C THR A 561 29.94 6.12 -12.86
N LEU A 562 29.10 5.43 -13.60
CA LEU A 562 28.38 4.24 -13.13
C LEU A 562 29.24 3.00 -13.39
N LYS A 563 29.50 2.22 -12.33
CA LYS A 563 30.26 0.99 -12.41
C LYS A 563 29.40 -0.21 -12.07
N VAL A 564 29.25 -1.14 -13.00
CA VAL A 564 28.46 -2.37 -12.85
C VAL A 564 29.34 -3.57 -13.17
N ALA A 565 29.48 -4.52 -12.25
CA ALA A 565 30.28 -5.75 -12.46
C ALA A 565 31.71 -5.47 -13.01
N GLY A 566 32.30 -4.33 -12.65
CA GLY A 566 33.61 -3.91 -13.14
C GLY A 566 33.63 -3.14 -14.46
N LYS A 567 32.54 -3.11 -15.22
CA LYS A 567 32.38 -2.23 -16.38
C LYS A 567 32.05 -0.80 -15.91
N SER A 568 32.59 0.19 -16.62
CA SER A 568 32.39 1.61 -16.28
C SER A 568 31.72 2.34 -17.43
N THR A 569 30.64 3.06 -17.14
CA THR A 569 29.92 3.93 -18.06
C THR A 569 29.98 5.36 -17.52
N SER A 570 30.54 6.29 -18.31
CA SER A 570 30.56 7.72 -17.93
C SER A 570 29.26 8.38 -18.35
N PHE A 571 28.75 9.27 -17.50
CA PHE A 571 27.54 10.04 -17.76
C PHE A 571 27.70 11.46 -17.21
N THR A 572 26.88 12.39 -17.69
CA THR A 572 26.81 13.75 -17.17
C THR A 572 25.44 13.94 -16.51
N ALA A 573 25.43 14.38 -15.27
CA ALA A 573 24.20 14.67 -14.56
C ALA A 573 23.64 16.04 -14.98
N SER A 574 22.31 16.16 -14.97
CA SER A 574 21.59 17.40 -15.29
C SER A 574 20.44 17.62 -14.32
N CYS A 575 20.06 18.89 -14.15
CA CYS A 575 18.83 19.27 -13.46
C CYS A 575 17.60 19.27 -14.38
N GLU A 576 17.79 19.04 -15.65
CA GLU A 576 16.73 18.98 -16.68
C GLU A 576 16.86 17.69 -17.47
N SER A 577 15.75 17.06 -17.81
CA SER A 577 15.75 15.91 -18.71
C SER A 577 16.20 16.31 -20.11
N SER A 578 17.13 15.56 -20.67
CA SER A 578 17.52 15.72 -22.09
C SER A 578 16.52 15.07 -23.05
N GLN A 579 15.59 14.28 -22.53
CA GLN A 579 14.47 13.74 -23.30
C GLN A 579 13.28 14.68 -23.10
N GLY A 580 12.93 15.40 -24.18
CA GLY A 580 11.62 16.05 -24.24
C GLY A 580 10.58 14.93 -24.07
N GLY A 581 9.63 15.11 -23.15
CA GLY A 581 8.62 14.11 -22.82
C GLY A 581 8.08 13.44 -24.07
N MET A 582 8.11 12.13 -24.12
CA MET A 582 7.44 11.36 -25.17
C MET A 582 5.94 11.41 -24.89
N GLY A 583 5.33 12.58 -25.17
CA GLY A 583 3.89 12.62 -25.39
C GLY A 583 3.57 11.73 -26.58
N ALA A 584 2.59 10.85 -26.41
CA ALA A 584 2.00 9.92 -27.33
C ALA A 584 2.32 10.17 -28.82
N GLY A 585 3.37 9.56 -29.33
CA GLY A 585 3.73 9.55 -30.75
C GLY A 585 3.36 8.20 -31.35
N GLY A 586 2.16 8.10 -31.95
CA GLY A 586 1.77 6.94 -32.72
C GLY A 586 2.78 6.61 -33.83
N PRO A 587 2.85 5.36 -34.35
CA PRO A 587 3.84 4.90 -35.31
C PRO A 587 3.69 5.63 -36.64
N GLY A 588 4.57 6.61 -36.85
CA GLY A 588 4.68 7.34 -38.09
C GLY A 588 5.29 6.46 -39.18
N SER A 589 4.53 6.26 -40.22
CA SER A 589 4.81 5.72 -41.52
C SER A 589 6.27 5.88 -41.97
N ASN A 590 6.91 4.74 -42.22
CA ASN A 590 8.20 4.59 -42.87
C ASN A 590 8.19 5.15 -44.31
N GLY A 591 8.64 6.37 -44.49
CA GLY A 591 8.87 7.02 -45.78
C GLY A 591 10.34 6.95 -46.15
N ASN A 592 10.70 5.95 -46.90
CA ASN A 592 12.01 5.78 -47.56
C ASN A 592 12.30 6.98 -48.46
N ARG A 593 13.24 7.85 -48.09
CA ARG A 593 13.84 8.81 -48.98
C ARG A 593 15.35 8.59 -49.08
N ASN A 594 15.70 8.01 -50.21
CA ASN A 594 17.07 7.89 -50.74
C ASN A 594 17.67 9.28 -50.97
N PRO A 595 18.92 9.56 -50.63
CA PRO A 595 19.60 10.80 -51.06
C PRO A 595 20.07 10.66 -52.52
N GLN A 596 19.62 11.56 -53.38
CA GLN A 596 20.09 11.70 -54.74
C GLN A 596 21.12 12.80 -54.79
N GLU A 597 22.29 12.46 -55.31
CA GLU A 597 23.41 13.34 -55.62
C GLU A 597 22.99 14.50 -56.55
N SER A 598 23.45 15.72 -56.21
CA SER A 598 23.41 16.88 -57.12
C SER A 598 24.74 16.98 -57.83
N THR A 599 24.75 16.72 -59.12
CA THR A 599 25.83 17.12 -60.05
C THR A 599 25.53 18.52 -60.62
N ASP A 600 26.51 19.37 -60.51
CA ASP A 600 26.70 20.70 -61.06
C ASP A 600 26.69 20.69 -62.60
N SER A 601 26.01 21.64 -63.24
CA SER A 601 26.43 22.17 -64.52
C SER A 601 25.79 23.57 -64.78
N SER A 602 26.67 24.53 -64.92
CA SER A 602 26.51 25.88 -65.49
C SER A 602 25.87 25.87 -66.88
N ASP A 603 24.97 26.79 -67.21
CA ASP A 603 25.25 27.71 -68.33
C ASP A 603 24.27 28.87 -68.36
N SER A 604 24.82 30.00 -68.91
CA SER A 604 24.37 31.33 -69.08
C SER A 604 23.19 31.51 -70.05
N SER A 605 22.38 32.53 -69.90
CA SER A 605 22.28 33.68 -70.84
C SER A 605 20.98 34.48 -70.60
N ASP A 606 21.22 35.75 -70.43
CA ASP A 606 20.59 36.97 -71.02
C ASP A 606 19.06 37.03 -71.32
N ASN A 607 18.38 37.96 -70.82
CA ASN A 607 17.99 39.23 -71.47
C ASN A 607 16.67 39.83 -70.98
N SER A 608 16.82 41.06 -70.57
CA SER A 608 15.99 42.26 -70.82
C SER A 608 14.49 42.31 -70.49
N ALA A 609 14.25 43.33 -69.73
CA ALA A 609 13.49 44.55 -70.03
C ALA A 609 12.04 44.66 -69.49
N SER A 610 11.94 45.72 -68.76
CA SER A 610 10.93 46.80 -68.79
C SER A 610 9.53 46.48 -68.18
N GLY A 611 9.17 47.33 -67.27
CA GLY A 611 8.14 48.35 -67.40
C GLY A 611 7.20 48.38 -66.17
N ALA A 612 7.42 49.42 -65.46
CA ALA A 612 6.49 50.46 -65.01
C ALA A 612 5.02 50.03 -64.66
N LEU A 613 4.64 50.18 -63.52
CA LEU A 613 3.91 51.26 -62.84
C LEU A 613 3.65 50.88 -61.42
#